data_f0f4ea5744a77a077fa2f3708d882395
#
_entry.id   f0f4ea5744a77a077fa2f3708d882395
#
_cell.length_a   1.000
_cell.length_b   1.000
_cell.length_c   1.000
_cell.angle_alpha   90.00
_cell.angle_beta   90.00
_cell.angle_gamma   90.00
#
_symmetry.space_group_name_H-M   'P 1'
#
loop_
_entity.id
_entity.type
_entity.pdbx_description
1 polymer ?
#
loop_
_entity_poly.entity_id
_entity_poly.type
_entity_poly.pdbx_seq_one_letter_code
_entity_poly.pdbx_strand_id
1 'polypeptide(L)'
;GRRWGKSAICGYVVARRFIELWKEVEDGKRESIKIWIVAPTYELARKVYAYVIKFLLKVEPKIKNFMTDRPAPQIKFSEEIWIQCKSATEPQSLLGEELDMLVLDEAANISKRIWFDYLIPTTMSKNRQCQSFFISTPRGKNWFYDLWMSAKEKNAAFHFTSLDGVSITQEEWDRIKSQSPQDLFQQNFEATFLEEAAS
;
A
#
# COMPACT_ATOMS: atom_id res chain seq x y z
N GLY A 1 -2.44 -0.04 13.71
CA GLY A 1 -3.55 0.76 14.20
C GLY A 1 -3.90 1.91 13.26
N ARG A 2 -5.09 2.49 13.44
CA ARG A 2 -5.49 3.71 12.70
C ARG A 2 -4.61 4.89 13.11
N ARG A 3 -4.40 5.86 12.20
CA ARG A 3 -3.58 7.07 12.42
C ARG A 3 -2.10 6.83 12.80
N TRP A 4 -1.60 5.60 12.68
CA TRP A 4 -0.18 5.29 12.91
C TRP A 4 0.76 5.89 11.84
N GLY A 5 0.27 6.25 10.68
CA GLY A 5 1.08 6.77 9.57
C GLY A 5 1.29 5.78 8.41
N LYS A 6 0.45 4.76 8.30
CA LYS A 6 0.52 3.71 7.27
C LYS A 6 0.73 4.26 5.85
N SER A 7 -0.11 5.21 5.42
CA SER A 7 -0.03 5.76 4.07
C SER A 7 1.26 6.55 3.83
N ALA A 8 1.82 7.18 4.87
CA ALA A 8 3.08 7.92 4.76
C ALA A 8 4.26 6.96 4.56
N ILE A 9 4.34 5.88 5.34
CA ILE A 9 5.40 4.88 5.16
C ILE A 9 5.29 4.16 3.83
N CYS A 10 4.06 3.84 3.37
CA CYS A 10 3.84 3.33 2.03
C CYS A 10 4.37 4.25 0.95
N GLY A 11 4.01 5.54 1.02
CA GLY A 11 4.50 6.52 0.06
C GLY A 11 6.02 6.64 0.05
N TYR A 12 6.66 6.57 1.22
CA TYR A 12 8.11 6.55 1.33
C TYR A 12 8.72 5.31 0.68
N VAL A 13 8.18 4.13 0.96
CA VAL A 13 8.69 2.85 0.41
C VAL A 13 8.58 2.83 -1.12
N VAL A 14 7.44 3.29 -1.67
CA VAL A 14 7.26 3.44 -3.13
C VAL A 14 8.27 4.41 -3.73
N ALA A 15 8.39 5.61 -3.14
CA ALA A 15 9.31 6.63 -3.64
C ALA A 15 10.77 6.14 -3.61
N ARG A 16 11.18 5.52 -2.51
CA ARG A 16 12.51 4.92 -2.37
C ARG A 16 12.76 3.86 -3.42
N ARG A 17 11.82 2.91 -3.58
CA ARG A 17 11.95 1.83 -4.58
C ARG A 17 12.02 2.38 -6.01
N PHE A 18 11.20 3.38 -6.32
CA PHE A 18 11.26 4.05 -7.62
C PHE A 18 12.63 4.68 -7.87
N ILE A 19 13.22 5.38 -6.91
CA ILE A 19 14.55 5.99 -7.03
C ILE A 19 15.64 4.93 -7.22
N GLU A 20 15.56 3.80 -6.49
CA GLU A 20 16.50 2.68 -6.65
C GLU A 20 16.44 2.12 -8.08
N LEU A 21 15.24 1.87 -8.61
CA LEU A 21 15.02 1.35 -9.96
C LEU A 21 15.40 2.39 -11.04
N TRP A 22 15.15 3.68 -10.76
CA TRP A 22 15.53 4.76 -11.67
C TRP A 22 17.05 4.81 -11.92
N LYS A 23 17.86 4.59 -10.90
CA LYS A 23 19.31 4.47 -11.04
C LYS A 23 19.72 3.31 -11.94
N GLU A 24 19.01 2.19 -11.87
CA GLU A 24 19.24 1.07 -12.78
C GLU A 24 18.91 1.43 -14.24
N VAL A 25 17.89 2.29 -14.47
CA VAL A 25 17.58 2.82 -15.80
C VAL A 25 18.68 3.75 -16.29
N GLU A 26 19.16 4.68 -15.46
CA GLU A 26 20.27 5.59 -15.79
C GLU A 26 21.56 4.83 -16.09
N ASP A 27 21.82 3.74 -15.39
CA ASP A 27 22.97 2.85 -15.62
C ASP A 27 22.80 1.94 -16.85
N GLY A 28 21.67 1.99 -17.57
CA GLY A 28 21.37 1.11 -18.70
C GLY A 28 21.13 -0.35 -18.35
N LYS A 29 20.88 -0.66 -17.07
CA LYS A 29 20.63 -2.02 -16.56
C LYS A 29 19.16 -2.42 -16.67
N ARG A 30 18.27 -1.46 -16.90
CA ARG A 30 16.83 -1.61 -16.92
C ARG A 30 16.20 -0.64 -17.92
N GLU A 31 15.12 -1.05 -18.56
CA GLU A 31 14.38 -0.21 -19.52
C GLU A 31 12.99 0.21 -19.03
N SER A 32 12.53 -0.36 -17.90
CA SER A 32 11.15 -0.16 -17.46
C SER A 32 11.02 -0.15 -15.93
N ILE A 33 10.04 0.61 -15.42
CA ILE A 33 9.65 0.66 -14.01
C ILE A 33 8.13 0.70 -13.95
N LYS A 34 7.51 -0.34 -13.39
CA LYS A 34 6.06 -0.48 -13.31
C LYS A 34 5.63 -0.70 -11.86
N ILE A 35 4.99 0.31 -11.28
CA ILE A 35 4.57 0.30 -9.87
C ILE A 35 3.07 0.58 -9.77
N TRP A 36 2.34 -0.29 -9.08
CA TRP A 36 0.95 -0.04 -8.71
C TRP A 36 0.79 0.27 -7.23
N ILE A 37 -0.08 1.26 -6.97
CA ILE A 37 -0.66 1.56 -5.67
C ILE A 37 -2.12 1.17 -5.76
N VAL A 38 -2.49 0.04 -5.18
CA VAL A 38 -3.85 -0.51 -5.22
C VAL A 38 -4.54 -0.30 -3.87
N ALA A 39 -5.77 0.15 -3.90
CA ALA A 39 -6.62 0.28 -2.71
C ALA A 39 -8.06 -0.13 -3.07
N PRO A 40 -8.96 -0.28 -2.09
CA PRO A 40 -10.39 -0.52 -2.38
C PRO A 40 -10.98 0.48 -3.37
N THR A 41 -10.59 1.76 -3.28
CA THR A 41 -11.03 2.83 -4.20
C THR A 41 -9.85 3.71 -4.61
N TYR A 42 -9.97 4.42 -5.74
CA TYR A 42 -8.99 5.43 -6.16
C TYR A 42 -8.74 6.51 -5.11
N GLU A 43 -9.78 6.88 -4.37
CA GLU A 43 -9.70 7.91 -3.32
C GLU A 43 -8.75 7.47 -2.18
N LEU A 44 -8.78 6.20 -1.82
CA LEU A 44 -7.86 5.63 -0.85
C LEU A 44 -6.43 5.52 -1.43
N ALA A 45 -6.28 5.01 -2.65
CA ALA A 45 -4.98 4.94 -3.31
C ALA A 45 -4.31 6.33 -3.44
N ARG A 46 -5.09 7.36 -3.70
CA ARG A 46 -4.64 8.76 -3.77
C ARG A 46 -3.97 9.24 -2.48
N LYS A 47 -4.34 8.71 -1.31
CA LYS A 47 -3.71 9.08 -0.04
C LYS A 47 -2.25 8.64 0.02
N VAL A 48 -1.95 7.42 -0.42
CA VAL A 48 -0.58 6.93 -0.53
C VAL A 48 0.18 7.70 -1.61
N TYR A 49 -0.45 7.88 -2.77
CA TYR A 49 0.12 8.61 -3.90
C TYR A 49 0.54 10.04 -3.55
N ALA A 50 -0.25 10.75 -2.73
CA ALA A 50 0.11 12.09 -2.26
C ALA A 50 1.44 12.10 -1.48
N TYR A 51 1.72 11.07 -0.69
CA TYR A 51 3.01 10.93 -0.02
C TYR A 51 4.13 10.56 -0.99
N VAL A 52 3.87 9.71 -2.00
CA VAL A 52 4.85 9.41 -3.05
C VAL A 52 5.30 10.70 -3.73
N ILE A 53 4.34 11.52 -4.17
CA ILE A 53 4.62 12.84 -4.77
C ILE A 53 5.45 13.70 -3.82
N LYS A 54 5.02 13.81 -2.56
CA LYS A 54 5.72 14.62 -1.54
C LYS A 54 7.19 14.23 -1.40
N PHE A 55 7.50 12.95 -1.45
CA PHE A 55 8.88 12.46 -1.35
C PHE A 55 9.65 12.64 -2.64
N LEU A 56 9.07 12.28 -3.78
CA LEU A 56 9.74 12.39 -5.07
C LEU A 56 10.03 13.84 -5.48
N LEU A 57 9.12 14.78 -5.24
CA LEU A 57 9.33 16.20 -5.54
C LEU A 57 10.46 16.84 -4.72
N LYS A 58 10.81 16.27 -3.55
CA LYS A 58 11.99 16.71 -2.80
C LYS A 58 13.31 16.32 -3.45
N VAL A 59 13.30 15.23 -4.22
CA VAL A 59 14.49 14.70 -4.91
C VAL A 59 14.59 15.28 -6.31
N GLU A 60 13.50 15.32 -7.05
CA GLU A 60 13.45 15.83 -8.44
C GLU A 60 12.15 16.64 -8.67
N PRO A 61 12.21 17.99 -8.57
CA PRO A 61 11.03 18.83 -8.77
C PRO A 61 10.36 18.74 -10.13
N LYS A 62 11.10 18.31 -11.18
CA LYS A 62 10.57 18.20 -12.55
C LYS A 62 9.56 17.07 -12.70
N ILE A 63 9.47 16.15 -11.74
CA ILE A 63 8.47 15.06 -11.70
C ILE A 63 7.04 15.59 -11.86
N LYS A 64 6.75 16.81 -11.39
CA LYS A 64 5.44 17.46 -11.58
C LYS A 64 4.95 17.48 -13.02
N ASN A 65 5.86 17.51 -14.00
CA ASN A 65 5.53 17.58 -15.41
C ASN A 65 5.01 16.23 -15.97
N PHE A 66 5.19 15.15 -15.23
CA PHE A 66 4.80 13.79 -15.58
C PHE A 66 3.59 13.29 -14.79
N MET A 67 3.03 14.15 -13.93
CA MET A 67 1.87 13.84 -13.10
C MET A 67 0.57 14.09 -13.87
N THR A 68 -0.37 13.16 -13.73
CA THR A 68 -1.75 13.31 -14.25
C THR A 68 -2.74 12.66 -13.30
N ASP A 69 -3.94 13.18 -13.26
CA ASP A 69 -5.06 12.67 -12.46
C ASP A 69 -6.09 11.92 -13.29
N ARG A 70 -5.96 11.91 -14.62
CA ARG A 70 -6.89 11.24 -15.52
C ARG A 70 -6.17 10.24 -16.42
N PRO A 71 -6.76 9.03 -16.64
CA PRO A 71 -8.01 8.51 -16.07
C PRO A 71 -7.92 8.19 -14.57
N ALA A 72 -6.72 8.03 -14.03
CA ALA A 72 -6.44 7.78 -12.61
C ALA A 72 -5.14 8.52 -12.20
N PRO A 73 -4.91 8.76 -10.90
CA PRO A 73 -3.69 9.40 -10.43
C PRO A 73 -2.46 8.56 -10.83
N GLN A 74 -1.51 9.19 -11.50
CA GLN A 74 -0.27 8.54 -11.93
C GLN A 74 0.88 9.53 -12.16
N ILE A 75 2.09 9.02 -12.08
CA ILE A 75 3.29 9.64 -12.64
C ILE A 75 3.69 8.77 -13.82
N LYS A 76 3.73 9.33 -15.04
CA LYS A 76 4.04 8.58 -16.26
C LYS A 76 5.13 9.29 -17.04
N PHE A 77 6.33 8.70 -17.06
CA PHE A 77 7.47 9.21 -17.82
C PHE A 77 7.45 8.66 -19.26
N SER A 78 7.02 7.42 -19.43
CA SER A 78 6.88 6.74 -20.73
C SER A 78 5.84 5.62 -20.61
N GLU A 79 5.61 4.85 -21.67
CA GLU A 79 4.77 3.66 -21.65
C GLU A 79 5.36 2.55 -20.75
N GLU A 80 6.68 2.55 -20.53
CA GLU A 80 7.39 1.54 -19.76
C GLU A 80 7.80 2.02 -18.34
N ILE A 81 7.67 3.33 -18.03
CA ILE A 81 8.11 3.89 -16.75
C ILE A 81 6.99 4.71 -16.11
N TRP A 82 6.38 4.15 -15.08
CA TRP A 82 5.25 4.79 -14.40
C TRP A 82 5.00 4.29 -12.98
N ILE A 83 4.29 5.11 -12.20
CA ILE A 83 3.64 4.78 -10.93
C ILE A 83 2.16 5.09 -11.10
N GLN A 84 1.28 4.11 -10.95
CA GLN A 84 -0.16 4.26 -11.17
C GLN A 84 -0.98 3.86 -9.94
N CYS A 85 -2.02 4.65 -9.65
CA CYS A 85 -3.08 4.25 -8.74
C CYS A 85 -4.08 3.33 -9.44
N LYS A 86 -4.52 2.30 -8.72
CA LYS A 86 -5.54 1.36 -9.17
C LYS A 86 -6.61 1.16 -8.09
N SER A 87 -7.81 0.84 -8.53
CA SER A 87 -8.94 0.54 -7.65
C SER A 87 -9.33 -0.92 -7.73
N ALA A 88 -9.52 -1.56 -6.58
CA ALA A 88 -10.03 -2.93 -6.52
C ALA A 88 -11.51 -3.04 -6.96
N THR A 89 -12.24 -1.93 -7.06
CA THR A 89 -13.60 -1.91 -7.64
C THR A 89 -13.61 -2.01 -9.16
N GLU A 90 -12.45 -1.89 -9.81
CA GLU A 90 -12.28 -2.00 -11.26
C GLU A 90 -11.34 -3.15 -11.63
N PRO A 91 -11.74 -4.44 -11.42
CA PRO A 91 -10.85 -5.58 -11.57
C PRO A 91 -10.20 -5.70 -12.95
N GLN A 92 -10.93 -5.32 -14.00
CA GLN A 92 -10.40 -5.38 -15.37
C GLN A 92 -9.18 -4.48 -15.59
N SER A 93 -9.07 -3.40 -14.81
CA SER A 93 -7.91 -2.50 -14.86
C SER A 93 -6.65 -3.09 -14.21
N LEU A 94 -6.77 -4.24 -13.54
CA LEU A 94 -5.72 -4.95 -12.81
C LEU A 94 -5.12 -6.11 -13.62
N LEU A 95 -5.32 -6.15 -14.93
CA LEU A 95 -4.84 -7.20 -15.81
C LEU A 95 -3.71 -6.71 -16.73
N GLY A 96 -2.87 -7.66 -17.16
CA GLY A 96 -1.97 -7.47 -18.30
C GLY A 96 -0.64 -6.79 -18.01
N GLU A 97 -0.29 -6.51 -16.76
CA GLU A 97 0.99 -5.92 -16.42
C GLU A 97 1.89 -6.87 -15.63
N GLU A 98 3.20 -6.70 -15.79
CA GLU A 98 4.23 -7.29 -14.94
C GLU A 98 4.90 -6.20 -14.10
N LEU A 99 4.74 -6.27 -12.80
CA LEU A 99 5.12 -5.18 -11.90
C LEU A 99 6.52 -5.37 -11.29
N ASP A 100 7.19 -4.26 -11.02
CA ASP A 100 8.38 -4.20 -10.17
C ASP A 100 8.03 -4.01 -8.69
N MET A 101 6.87 -3.37 -8.43
CA MET A 101 6.34 -3.20 -7.10
C MET A 101 4.82 -3.12 -7.09
N LEU A 102 4.22 -3.79 -6.12
CA LEU A 102 2.80 -3.74 -5.82
C LEU A 102 2.59 -3.31 -4.36
N VAL A 103 1.87 -2.22 -4.16
CA VAL A 103 1.42 -1.80 -2.83
C VAL A 103 -0.08 -1.98 -2.73
N LEU A 104 -0.54 -2.69 -1.70
CA LEU A 104 -1.96 -2.79 -1.35
C LEU A 104 -2.23 -2.00 -0.06
N ASP A 105 -2.93 -0.88 -0.20
CA ASP A 105 -3.45 -0.13 0.96
C ASP A 105 -4.85 -0.63 1.32
N GLU A 106 -5.13 -0.69 2.62
CA GLU A 106 -6.35 -1.26 3.19
C GLU A 106 -6.64 -2.69 2.66
N ALA A 107 -5.59 -3.53 2.58
CA ALA A 107 -5.61 -4.86 2.00
C ALA A 107 -6.69 -5.78 2.58
N ALA A 108 -6.98 -5.70 3.90
CA ALA A 108 -8.04 -6.48 4.54
C ALA A 108 -9.46 -6.15 4.02
N ASN A 109 -9.64 -5.00 3.35
CA ASN A 109 -10.90 -4.59 2.74
C ASN A 109 -11.00 -4.96 1.24
N ILE A 110 -9.94 -5.51 0.66
CA ILE A 110 -9.93 -6.03 -0.71
C ILE A 110 -10.35 -7.50 -0.67
N SER A 111 -11.22 -7.93 -1.57
CA SER A 111 -11.68 -9.31 -1.58
C SER A 111 -10.55 -10.29 -1.91
N LYS A 112 -10.61 -11.50 -1.33
CA LYS A 112 -9.67 -12.59 -1.61
C LYS A 112 -9.56 -12.87 -3.12
N ARG A 113 -10.70 -12.81 -3.84
CA ARG A 113 -10.76 -13.03 -5.27
C ARG A 113 -9.92 -12.02 -6.06
N ILE A 114 -9.98 -10.73 -5.71
CA ILE A 114 -9.17 -9.69 -6.38
C ILE A 114 -7.68 -9.97 -6.19
N TRP A 115 -7.28 -10.37 -4.99
CA TRP A 115 -5.89 -10.72 -4.74
C TRP A 115 -5.44 -11.92 -5.59
N PHE A 116 -6.18 -13.03 -5.57
CA PHE A 116 -5.75 -14.28 -6.22
C PHE A 116 -5.91 -14.26 -7.74
N ASP A 117 -7.04 -13.73 -8.26
CA ASP A 117 -7.36 -13.84 -9.68
C ASP A 117 -6.72 -12.71 -10.51
N TYR A 118 -6.47 -11.54 -9.91
CA TYR A 118 -6.05 -10.35 -10.64
C TYR A 118 -4.66 -9.84 -10.24
N LEU A 119 -4.34 -9.78 -8.95
CA LEU A 119 -3.12 -9.13 -8.50
C LEU A 119 -1.92 -10.08 -8.44
N ILE A 120 -2.07 -11.32 -7.95
CA ILE A 120 -0.98 -12.30 -7.94
C ILE A 120 -0.33 -12.45 -9.31
N PRO A 121 -1.08 -12.64 -10.42
CA PRO A 121 -0.47 -12.79 -11.74
C PRO A 121 0.45 -11.64 -12.14
N THR A 122 0.13 -10.40 -11.72
CA THR A 122 0.96 -9.23 -12.05
C THR A 122 2.30 -9.19 -11.30
N THR A 123 2.43 -9.98 -10.25
CA THR A 123 3.67 -10.10 -9.46
C THR A 123 4.57 -11.23 -9.94
N MET A 124 4.08 -12.06 -10.88
CA MET A 124 4.77 -13.25 -11.38
C MET A 124 5.41 -12.96 -12.73
N SER A 125 6.72 -12.82 -12.76
CA SER A 125 7.49 -12.66 -13.99
C SER A 125 8.81 -13.40 -13.88
N LYS A 126 9.28 -13.95 -15.02
CA LYS A 126 10.60 -14.56 -15.10
C LYS A 126 11.73 -13.51 -15.07
N ASN A 127 11.41 -12.31 -15.53
CA ASN A 127 12.40 -11.25 -15.75
C ASN A 127 12.33 -10.11 -14.74
N ARG A 128 11.37 -10.15 -13.81
CA ARG A 128 11.14 -9.11 -12.80
C ARG A 128 10.93 -9.71 -11.43
N GLN A 129 11.61 -9.19 -10.46
CA GLN A 129 11.36 -9.51 -9.06
C GLN A 129 10.45 -8.44 -8.47
N CYS A 130 9.15 -8.73 -8.43
CA CYS A 130 8.17 -7.83 -7.85
C CYS A 130 8.29 -7.81 -6.32
N GLN A 131 8.39 -6.62 -5.75
CA GLN A 131 8.24 -6.42 -4.31
C GLN A 131 6.78 -6.11 -3.99
N SER A 132 6.16 -6.91 -3.11
CA SER A 132 4.79 -6.68 -2.66
C SER A 132 4.77 -6.14 -1.22
N PHE A 133 4.04 -5.04 -1.00
CA PHE A 133 3.91 -4.39 0.29
C PHE A 133 2.43 -4.20 0.65
N PHE A 134 2.02 -4.81 1.76
CA PHE A 134 0.62 -4.84 2.19
C PHE A 134 0.45 -4.08 3.49
N ILE A 135 -0.52 -3.18 3.53
CA ILE A 135 -0.89 -2.50 4.77
C ILE A 135 -2.40 -2.52 4.97
N SER A 136 -2.81 -2.68 6.20
CA SER A 136 -4.21 -2.58 6.58
C SER A 136 -4.38 -2.38 8.09
N THR A 137 -5.59 -2.01 8.48
CA THR A 137 -6.15 -2.32 9.78
C THR A 137 -6.77 -3.72 9.70
N PRO A 138 -6.62 -4.59 10.69
CA PRO A 138 -7.25 -5.92 10.70
C PRO A 138 -8.78 -5.86 10.48
N ARG A 139 -9.31 -6.90 9.83
CA ARG A 139 -10.76 -7.08 9.60
C ARG A 139 -11.11 -8.56 9.78
N GLY A 140 -11.17 -9.01 11.03
CA GLY A 140 -11.29 -10.42 11.35
C GLY A 140 -10.12 -11.26 10.83
N LYS A 141 -10.23 -12.58 10.90
CA LYS A 141 -9.26 -13.54 10.37
C LYS A 141 -9.61 -13.89 8.91
N ASN A 142 -9.38 -12.94 8.00
CA ASN A 142 -9.56 -13.11 6.55
C ASN A 142 -8.25 -13.47 5.85
N TRP A 143 -8.23 -13.49 4.51
CA TRP A 143 -7.05 -13.81 3.70
C TRP A 143 -5.82 -12.93 4.02
N PHE A 144 -6.02 -11.69 4.48
CA PHE A 144 -4.93 -10.80 4.89
C PHE A 144 -4.30 -11.27 6.21
N TYR A 145 -5.10 -11.87 7.11
CA TYR A 145 -4.57 -12.52 8.31
C TYR A 145 -3.67 -13.71 7.94
N ASP A 146 -4.10 -14.56 7.02
CA ASP A 146 -3.30 -15.73 6.57
C ASP A 146 -1.98 -15.26 5.96
N LEU A 147 -2.03 -14.20 5.14
CA LEU A 147 -0.84 -13.59 4.56
C LEU A 147 0.09 -13.01 5.64
N TRP A 148 -0.48 -12.31 6.62
CA TRP A 148 0.29 -11.74 7.73
C TRP A 148 0.97 -12.82 8.57
N MET A 149 0.29 -13.94 8.85
CA MET A 149 0.86 -15.08 9.57
C MET A 149 2.03 -15.69 8.80
N SER A 150 1.86 -15.93 7.50
CA SER A 150 2.94 -16.44 6.64
C SER A 150 4.13 -15.47 6.56
N ALA A 151 3.88 -14.16 6.49
CA ALA A 151 4.93 -13.15 6.50
C ALA A 151 5.67 -13.08 7.85
N LYS A 152 4.96 -13.32 8.96
CA LYS A 152 5.54 -13.36 10.32
C LYS A 152 6.56 -14.46 10.47
N GLU A 153 6.30 -15.63 9.93
CA GLU A 153 7.25 -16.77 9.92
C GLU A 153 8.56 -16.43 9.18
N LYS A 154 8.49 -15.50 8.23
CA LYS A 154 9.63 -15.02 7.43
C LYS A 154 10.26 -13.72 7.96
N ASN A 155 9.88 -13.26 9.14
CA ASN A 155 10.29 -11.96 9.71
C ASN A 155 9.98 -10.77 8.79
N ALA A 156 8.92 -10.86 7.99
CA ALA A 156 8.47 -9.83 7.04
C ALA A 156 7.12 -9.19 7.43
N ALA A 157 6.61 -9.48 8.63
CA ALA A 157 5.38 -8.88 9.16
C ALA A 157 5.69 -7.93 10.31
N PHE A 158 5.01 -6.79 10.28
CA PHE A 158 5.15 -5.74 11.28
C PHE A 158 3.77 -5.42 11.88
N HIS A 159 3.74 -5.17 13.17
CA HIS A 159 2.53 -4.81 13.89
C HIS A 159 2.76 -3.51 14.66
N PHE A 160 1.85 -2.56 14.49
CA PHE A 160 1.87 -1.28 15.19
C PHE A 160 0.48 -0.90 15.65
N THR A 161 0.38 -0.46 16.89
CA THR A 161 -0.83 0.14 17.44
C THR A 161 -0.96 1.60 17.00
N SER A 162 -2.07 2.25 17.29
CA SER A 162 -2.20 3.69 17.04
C SER A 162 -1.29 4.52 17.96
N LEU A 163 -0.97 3.99 19.14
CA LEU A 163 -0.11 4.67 20.12
C LEU A 163 1.37 4.67 19.70
N ASP A 164 1.80 3.68 18.90
CA ASP A 164 3.16 3.65 18.35
C ASP A 164 3.42 4.76 17.31
N GLY A 165 2.36 5.44 16.87
CA GLY A 165 2.44 6.58 15.96
C GLY A 165 2.58 7.91 16.68
N VAL A 166 2.83 8.96 15.90
CA VAL A 166 3.00 10.34 16.43
C VAL A 166 1.69 11.14 16.49
N SER A 167 0.56 10.55 16.10
CA SER A 167 -0.69 11.29 15.88
C SER A 167 -1.69 11.18 17.04
N ILE A 168 -1.43 10.33 18.02
CA ILE A 168 -2.32 10.08 19.16
C ILE A 168 -1.50 10.18 20.45
N THR A 169 -1.95 11.00 21.39
CA THR A 169 -1.36 11.10 22.73
C THR A 169 -1.88 10.00 23.64
N GLN A 170 -1.18 9.75 24.74
CA GLN A 170 -1.66 8.78 25.75
C GLN A 170 -3.04 9.17 26.31
N GLU A 171 -3.27 10.45 26.57
CA GLU A 171 -4.55 10.96 27.07
C GLU A 171 -5.68 10.70 26.05
N GLU A 172 -5.44 10.96 24.77
CA GLU A 172 -6.42 10.68 23.72
C GLU A 172 -6.67 9.18 23.53
N TRP A 173 -5.63 8.35 23.67
CA TRP A 173 -5.74 6.89 23.68
C TRP A 173 -6.67 6.41 24.79
N ASP A 174 -6.44 6.84 26.03
CA ASP A 174 -7.21 6.44 27.20
C ASP A 174 -8.68 6.90 27.09
N ARG A 175 -8.89 8.11 26.58
CA ARG A 175 -10.23 8.65 26.30
C ARG A 175 -10.97 7.79 25.25
N ILE A 176 -10.33 7.48 24.13
CA ILE A 176 -10.95 6.66 23.09
C ILE A 176 -11.24 5.25 23.62
N LYS A 177 -10.32 4.66 24.39
CA LYS A 177 -10.47 3.35 24.98
C LYS A 177 -11.68 3.27 25.91
N SER A 178 -11.88 4.28 26.74
CA SER A 178 -13.02 4.35 27.68
C SER A 178 -14.38 4.55 27.00
N GLN A 179 -14.40 5.12 25.79
CA GLN A 179 -15.62 5.46 25.05
C GLN A 179 -15.98 4.46 23.94
N SER A 180 -15.07 3.56 23.60
CA SER A 180 -15.26 2.62 22.48
C SER A 180 -15.66 1.23 22.96
N PRO A 181 -16.52 0.50 22.23
CA PRO A 181 -16.65 -0.94 22.41
C PRO A 181 -15.29 -1.62 22.33
N GLN A 182 -15.08 -2.62 23.20
CA GLN A 182 -13.75 -3.24 23.37
C GLN A 182 -13.23 -3.87 22.09
N ASP A 183 -14.06 -4.58 21.33
CA ASP A 183 -13.71 -5.23 20.08
C ASP A 183 -13.33 -4.21 19.00
N LEU A 184 -14.10 -3.13 18.87
CA LEU A 184 -13.78 -2.03 17.95
C LEU A 184 -12.45 -1.35 18.31
N PHE A 185 -12.21 -1.14 19.60
CA PHE A 185 -10.95 -0.56 20.05
C PHE A 185 -9.76 -1.46 19.72
N GLN A 186 -9.86 -2.74 20.07
CA GLN A 186 -8.83 -3.74 19.80
C GLN A 186 -8.52 -3.83 18.30
N GLN A 187 -9.55 -3.94 17.46
CA GLN A 187 -9.35 -4.04 16.00
C GLN A 187 -8.75 -2.76 15.40
N ASN A 188 -9.30 -1.59 15.74
CA ASN A 188 -8.96 -0.36 15.04
C ASN A 188 -7.71 0.34 15.59
N PHE A 189 -7.49 0.28 16.91
CA PHE A 189 -6.42 1.03 17.57
C PHE A 189 -5.26 0.13 18.03
N GLU A 190 -5.57 -1.03 18.61
CA GLU A 190 -4.54 -2.02 18.97
C GLU A 190 -4.10 -2.87 17.77
N ALA A 191 -4.82 -2.78 16.64
CA ALA A 191 -4.57 -3.56 15.42
C ALA A 191 -4.61 -5.08 15.65
N THR A 192 -5.49 -5.54 16.52
CA THR A 192 -5.67 -6.95 16.86
C THR A 192 -6.55 -7.65 15.83
N PHE A 193 -6.14 -8.84 15.37
CA PHE A 193 -6.99 -9.71 14.57
C PHE A 193 -7.97 -10.44 15.49
N LEU A 194 -9.24 -10.09 15.40
CA LEU A 194 -10.35 -10.79 16.07
C LEU A 194 -10.79 -11.99 15.24
N GLU A 195 -11.56 -12.94 15.85
CA GLU A 195 -12.12 -14.08 15.10
C GLU A 195 -13.02 -13.59 13.95
N GLU A 196 -13.91 -12.64 14.25
CA GLU A 196 -14.74 -11.94 13.28
C GLU A 196 -14.40 -10.46 13.26
N ALA A 197 -14.76 -9.78 12.17
CA ALA A 197 -14.60 -8.33 12.12
C ALA A 197 -15.53 -7.66 13.14
N ALA A 198 -14.99 -6.70 13.89
CA ALA A 198 -15.80 -5.89 14.79
C ALA A 198 -16.82 -5.06 14.01
N SER A 199 -18.06 -5.05 14.47
CA SER A 199 -19.22 -4.40 13.84
C SER A 199 -19.40 -2.94 14.26
#